data_ea2d79e35aeceff59fa33f1f45c56ff1
#
_entry.id   ea2d79e35aeceff59fa33f1f45c56ff1
#
_cell.length_a   1.000
_cell.length_b   1.000
_cell.length_c   1.000
_cell.angle_alpha   90.00
_cell.angle_beta   90.00
_cell.angle_gamma   90.00
#
_symmetry.space_group_name_H-M   'P 1'
#
loop_
_entity.id
_entity.type
_entity.pdbx_description
1 polymer ?
#
loop_
_entity_poly.entity_id
_entity_poly.type
_entity_poly.pdbx_seq_one_letter_code
_entity_poly.pdbx_strand_id
1 'polypeptide(L)'
;LKDNIKPILNPLDKLKLIGGYEFDWNSNSKNNKGHDVGVIAQEIELVLPELVGTRSDGYKGVKYEKLTALLIEANKELLKRVEELESKLKK
;
A
#
# COMPACT_ATOMS: atom_id res chain seq x y z
N LEU A 1 13.54 17.54 11.68
CA LEU A 1 12.86 16.55 12.48
C LEU A 1 13.01 15.12 11.95
N LYS A 2 13.29 14.96 10.67
CA LYS A 2 13.47 13.66 10.04
C LYS A 2 14.92 13.50 9.58
N ASP A 3 15.48 12.33 9.83
CA ASP A 3 16.83 12.00 9.39
C ASP A 3 16.78 10.89 8.36
N ASN A 4 17.83 10.78 7.57
CA ASN A 4 18.02 9.67 6.62
C ASN A 4 16.87 9.53 5.63
N ILE A 5 16.40 10.66 5.10
CA ILE A 5 15.29 10.68 4.14
C ILE A 5 15.75 10.06 2.83
N LYS A 6 15.01 9.04 2.38
CA LYS A 6 15.29 8.36 1.12
C LYS A 6 13.98 7.85 0.51
N PRO A 7 13.91 7.76 -0.82
CA PRO A 7 12.72 7.23 -1.47
C PRO A 7 12.48 5.77 -1.10
N ILE A 8 11.21 5.36 -1.12
CA ILE A 8 10.88 3.94 -1.00
C ILE A 8 11.41 3.23 -2.24
N LEU A 9 12.17 2.15 -2.02
CA LEU A 9 12.77 1.39 -3.11
C LEU A 9 11.78 0.38 -3.70
N ASN A 10 11.86 0.19 -5.01
CA ASN A 10 11.09 -0.81 -5.75
C ASN A 10 9.59 -0.72 -5.46
N PRO A 11 8.99 0.47 -5.60
CA PRO A 11 7.59 0.63 -5.19
C PRO A 11 6.60 -0.18 -6.03
N LEU A 12 6.85 -0.35 -7.33
CA LEU A 12 5.95 -1.16 -8.16
C LEU A 12 6.03 -2.64 -7.80
N ASP A 13 7.22 -3.14 -7.48
CA ASP A 13 7.37 -4.52 -7.05
C ASP A 13 6.62 -4.77 -5.74
N LYS A 14 6.62 -3.79 -4.86
CA LYS A 14 5.85 -3.87 -3.61
C LYS A 14 4.35 -3.88 -3.90
N LEU A 15 3.89 -3.02 -4.81
CA LEU A 15 2.47 -2.97 -5.16
C LEU A 15 1.97 -4.28 -5.76
N LYS A 16 2.80 -5.01 -6.48
CA LYS A 16 2.39 -6.30 -7.07
C LYS A 16 2.03 -7.34 -6.02
N LEU A 17 2.53 -7.19 -4.81
CA LEU A 17 2.34 -8.16 -3.73
C LEU A 17 1.15 -7.83 -2.83
N ILE A 18 0.50 -6.71 -3.05
CA ILE A 18 -0.66 -6.29 -2.27
C ILE A 18 -1.83 -6.04 -3.20
N GLY A 19 -3.04 -6.07 -2.64
CA GLY A 19 -4.23 -5.84 -3.43
C GLY A 19 -5.20 -4.89 -2.75
N GLY A 20 -6.09 -4.32 -3.55
CA GLY A 20 -7.24 -3.63 -3.02
C GLY A 20 -8.45 -4.56 -3.15
N TYR A 21 -9.22 -4.67 -2.10
CA TYR A 21 -10.29 -5.66 -2.03
C TYR A 21 -11.60 -5.04 -1.60
N GLU A 22 -12.68 -5.67 -2.05
CA GLU A 22 -14.00 -5.50 -1.44
C GLU A 22 -14.22 -6.70 -0.53
N PHE A 23 -14.87 -6.48 0.58
CA PHE A 23 -15.10 -7.55 1.54
C PHE A 23 -16.31 -7.22 2.42
N ASP A 24 -16.79 -8.23 3.14
CA ASP A 24 -17.81 -8.04 4.15
C ASP A 24 -17.20 -8.29 5.52
N TRP A 25 -17.49 -7.40 6.46
CA TRP A 25 -17.05 -7.59 7.83
C TRP A 25 -17.77 -8.81 8.41
N ASN A 26 -17.04 -9.70 9.06
CA ASN A 26 -17.65 -10.89 9.68
C ASN A 26 -18.10 -10.60 11.12
N SER A 27 -18.73 -11.57 11.75
CA SER A 27 -19.29 -11.44 13.09
C SER A 27 -18.25 -11.18 14.18
N ASN A 28 -16.97 -11.44 13.90
CA ASN A 28 -15.88 -11.18 14.85
C ASN A 28 -15.47 -9.71 14.91
N SER A 29 -15.91 -8.91 13.94
CA SER A 29 -15.65 -7.48 13.96
C SER A 29 -16.62 -6.79 14.91
N LYS A 30 -16.10 -6.11 15.93
CA LYS A 30 -16.91 -5.42 16.93
C LYS A 30 -17.36 -4.04 16.49
N ASN A 31 -16.53 -3.38 15.68
CA ASN A 31 -16.73 -1.97 15.34
C ASN A 31 -17.14 -1.72 13.89
N ASN A 32 -17.13 -2.75 13.07
CA ASN A 32 -17.39 -2.61 11.64
C ASN A 32 -18.40 -3.65 11.20
N LYS A 33 -19.32 -3.22 10.33
CA LYS A 33 -20.38 -4.08 9.81
C LYS A 33 -20.60 -3.79 8.33
N GLY A 34 -21.09 -4.80 7.63
CA GLY A 34 -21.50 -4.66 6.24
C GLY A 34 -20.36 -4.74 5.27
N HIS A 35 -20.61 -4.24 4.08
CA HIS A 35 -19.67 -4.27 2.96
C HIS A 35 -18.66 -3.11 3.05
N ASP A 36 -17.42 -3.38 2.70
CA ASP A 36 -16.38 -2.35 2.77
C ASP A 36 -15.29 -2.64 1.72
N VAL A 37 -14.36 -1.72 1.62
CA VAL A 37 -13.21 -1.86 0.74
C VAL A 37 -11.94 -1.56 1.55
N GLY A 38 -10.84 -2.18 1.15
CA GLY A 38 -9.59 -1.94 1.84
C GLY A 38 -8.50 -2.89 1.41
N VAL A 39 -7.46 -2.94 2.22
CA VAL A 39 -6.29 -3.80 1.99
C VAL A 39 -6.23 -4.88 3.07
N ILE A 40 -5.40 -5.88 2.84
CA ILE A 40 -5.17 -6.96 3.81
C ILE A 40 -3.88 -6.66 4.56
N ALA A 41 -3.96 -6.52 5.88
CA ALA A 41 -2.82 -6.14 6.72
C ALA A 41 -1.63 -7.09 6.55
N GLN A 42 -1.88 -8.38 6.45
CA GLN A 42 -0.83 -9.38 6.30
C GLN A 42 -0.03 -9.19 5.01
N GLU A 43 -0.69 -8.78 3.92
CA GLU A 43 0.00 -8.47 2.66
C GLU A 43 0.88 -7.23 2.82
N ILE A 44 0.34 -6.19 3.44
CA ILE A 44 1.09 -4.95 3.66
C ILE A 44 2.31 -5.21 4.54
N GLU A 45 2.17 -6.05 5.56
CA GLU A 45 3.25 -6.36 6.49
C GLU A 45 4.46 -6.98 5.79
N LEU A 46 4.23 -7.79 4.74
CA LEU A 46 5.31 -8.42 3.99
C LEU A 46 6.18 -7.42 3.24
N VAL A 47 5.62 -6.30 2.82
CA VAL A 47 6.35 -5.32 1.99
C VAL A 47 6.73 -4.06 2.75
N LEU A 48 5.90 -3.61 3.69
CA LEU A 48 6.14 -2.42 4.50
C LEU A 48 5.63 -2.67 5.92
N PRO A 49 6.37 -3.43 6.72
CA PRO A 49 5.91 -3.80 8.07
C PRO A 49 5.64 -2.59 8.97
N GLU A 50 6.32 -1.47 8.74
CA GLU A 50 6.10 -0.25 9.53
C GLU A 50 4.72 0.36 9.35
N LEU A 51 3.96 -0.07 8.34
CA LEU A 51 2.60 0.40 8.12
C LEU A 51 1.57 -0.41 8.90
N VAL A 52 1.99 -1.49 9.55
CA VAL A 52 1.08 -2.40 10.24
C VAL A 52 1.39 -2.39 11.73
N GLY A 53 0.34 -2.25 12.53
CA GLY A 53 0.44 -2.34 13.97
C GLY A 53 -0.59 -3.29 14.53
N THR A 54 -0.36 -3.78 15.73
CA THR A 54 -1.35 -4.62 16.42
C THR A 54 -2.26 -3.71 17.23
N ARG A 55 -3.57 -3.82 17.00
CA ARG A 55 -4.56 -3.03 17.72
C ARG A 55 -4.78 -3.63 19.11
N SER A 56 -5.44 -2.86 19.97
CA SER A 56 -5.72 -3.29 21.34
C SER A 56 -6.56 -4.57 21.41
N ASP A 57 -7.33 -4.88 20.35
CA ASP A 57 -8.14 -6.08 20.26
C ASP A 57 -7.36 -7.30 19.76
N GLY A 58 -6.04 -7.16 19.52
CA GLY A 58 -5.19 -8.25 19.04
C GLY A 58 -5.14 -8.39 17.52
N TYR A 59 -5.98 -7.68 16.79
CA TYR A 59 -5.98 -7.72 15.34
C TYR A 59 -5.00 -6.70 14.76
N LYS A 60 -4.50 -6.98 13.56
CA LYS A 60 -3.59 -6.07 12.86
C LYS A 60 -4.36 -4.95 12.20
N GLY A 61 -3.83 -3.75 12.29
CA GLY A 61 -4.37 -2.57 11.63
C GLY A 61 -3.37 -1.96 10.69
N VAL A 62 -3.85 -1.32 9.63
CA VAL A 62 -3.01 -0.67 8.61
C VAL A 62 -3.09 0.84 8.77
N LYS A 63 -1.95 1.49 8.72
CA LYS A 63 -1.85 2.96 8.72
C LYS A 63 -2.05 3.44 7.28
N TYR A 64 -3.32 3.56 6.88
CA TYR A 64 -3.69 3.87 5.49
C TYR A 64 -3.07 5.16 4.99
N GLU A 65 -2.95 6.17 5.84
CA GLU A 65 -2.36 7.45 5.46
C GLU A 65 -0.90 7.29 5.00
N LYS A 66 -0.21 6.27 5.48
CA LYS A 66 1.19 6.02 5.09
C LYS A 66 1.31 5.26 3.78
N LEU A 67 0.24 4.60 3.34
CA LEU A 67 0.21 3.99 2.00
C LEU A 67 0.35 5.05 0.91
N THR A 68 -0.04 6.28 1.18
CA THR A 68 0.10 7.38 0.23
C THR A 68 1.56 7.53 -0.22
N ALA A 69 2.52 7.37 0.70
CA ALA A 69 3.93 7.49 0.35
C ALA A 69 4.35 6.43 -0.67
N LEU A 70 3.90 5.19 -0.49
CA LEU A 70 4.16 4.11 -1.45
C LEU A 70 3.53 4.42 -2.81
N LEU A 71 2.29 4.90 -2.81
CA LEU A 71 1.57 5.23 -4.04
C LEU A 71 2.25 6.38 -4.79
N ILE A 72 2.77 7.38 -4.08
CA ILE A 72 3.51 8.48 -4.70
C ILE A 72 4.73 7.93 -5.46
N GLU A 73 5.54 7.11 -4.83
CA GLU A 73 6.73 6.58 -5.46
C GLU A 73 6.40 5.59 -6.57
N ALA A 74 5.35 4.79 -6.40
CA ALA A 74 4.90 3.88 -7.45
C ALA A 74 4.41 4.64 -8.69
N ASN A 75 3.64 5.71 -8.49
CA ASN A 75 3.18 6.53 -9.61
C ASN A 75 4.35 7.21 -10.34
N LYS A 76 5.35 7.66 -9.59
CA LYS A 76 6.54 8.26 -10.21
C LYS A 76 7.32 7.25 -11.04
N GLU A 77 7.44 6.03 -10.57
CA GLU A 77 8.09 4.96 -11.33
C GLU A 77 7.30 4.63 -12.60
N LEU A 78 5.97 4.56 -12.50
CA LEU A 78 5.11 4.35 -13.66
C LEU A 78 5.26 5.48 -14.67
N LEU A 79 5.25 6.73 -14.21
CA LEU A 79 5.43 7.88 -15.07
C LEU A 79 6.75 7.78 -15.85
N LYS A 80 7.81 7.44 -15.16
CA LYS A 80 9.13 7.29 -15.80
C LYS A 80 9.10 6.21 -16.87
N ARG A 81 8.48 5.05 -16.60
CA ARG A 81 8.38 3.97 -17.56
C ARG A 81 7.54 4.36 -18.78
N VAL A 82 6.45 5.10 -18.55
CA VAL A 82 5.60 5.59 -19.63
C VAL A 82 6.37 6.57 -20.51
N GLU A 83 7.09 7.52 -19.89
CA GLU A 83 7.91 8.49 -20.63
C GLU A 83 8.99 7.81 -21.46
N GLU A 84 9.63 6.79 -20.93
CA GLU A 84 10.62 6.00 -21.66
C GLU A 84 10.00 5.30 -22.87
N LEU A 85 8.82 4.70 -22.71
CA LEU A 85 8.10 4.04 -23.81
C LEU A 85 7.67 5.04 -24.86
N GLU A 86 7.13 6.19 -24.43
CA GLU A 86 6.75 7.25 -25.36
C GLU A 86 7.95 7.74 -26.18
N SER A 87 9.09 7.90 -25.55
CA SER A 87 10.31 8.29 -26.20
C SER A 87 10.72 7.31 -27.31
N LYS A 88 10.57 6.01 -27.03
CA LYS A 88 10.86 4.96 -28.03
C LYS A 88 9.89 4.98 -29.20
N LEU A 89 8.63 5.32 -28.94
CA LEU A 89 7.61 5.34 -30.00
C LEU A 89 7.74 6.54 -30.92
N LYS A 90 8.44 7.60 -30.49
CA LYS A 90 8.64 8.81 -31.30
C LYS A 90 9.75 8.69 -32.34
N LYS A 91 10.45 7.60 -32.39
CA LYS A 91 11.53 7.39 -33.34
C LYS A 91 11.05 7.01 -34.74
#